data_707a193c783d9a1300106102179a6d76
#
_entry.id   707a193c783d9a1300106102179a6d76
#
_cell.length_a   1.000
_cell.length_b   1.000
_cell.length_c   1.000
_cell.angle_alpha   90.00
_cell.angle_beta   90.00
_cell.angle_gamma   90.00
#
_symmetry.space_group_name_H-M   'P 1'
#
loop_
_entity.id
_entity.type
_entity.pdbx_description
1 polymer ?
#
loop_
_entity_poly.entity_id
_entity_poly.type
_entity_poly.pdbx_seq_one_letter_code
_entity_poly.pdbx_strand_id
1 'polypeptide(L)'
;MVWNVAILGATGVVGQRFIQLLYNHPWFKIEVLAASEKSAGKSFGKVCNWTLESEMPREVAEMQVVNSDVKSVEKAGNIDFVFSALPSEIAGPVEEEFAKKYPVFSKASSHRLEEDAPLLVPEVNPEHLELVKIQKERRNWDGFISTDPNCSTIQLVITLKPLMQFGLKKVIVSTMQALSGAGFPGVSSLSIIDNVLPYISGEEEKIELETLKILGNLDDGKIQPASIKVSASCNRVNVKDGHLECVFVELERSVSVEDVKEAFRNFKGEPQTLKLPSAPENPIIVREEEDRPQPRFDRNEGKGMSVVVGRIRRDNVLTIKYLCLSHNTIRGAA
;
A
#
# COMPACT_ATOMS: atom_id res chain seq x y z
N MET A 1 25.31 -4.65 2.48
CA MET A 1 25.35 -3.25 1.98
C MET A 1 24.12 -2.57 2.56
N VAL A 2 24.26 -1.39 3.10
CA VAL A 2 23.14 -0.60 3.66
C VAL A 2 22.94 0.59 2.72
N TRP A 3 21.68 0.81 2.31
CA TRP A 3 21.30 1.88 1.40
C TRP A 3 20.80 3.10 2.17
N ASN A 4 21.27 4.29 1.83
CA ASN A 4 20.79 5.52 2.42
C ASN A 4 19.51 5.99 1.76
N VAL A 5 18.52 6.38 2.55
CA VAL A 5 17.22 6.77 2.02
C VAL A 5 16.80 8.17 2.48
N ALA A 6 16.12 8.87 1.58
CA ALA A 6 15.38 10.08 1.90
C ALA A 6 13.89 9.76 2.05
N ILE A 7 13.25 10.37 3.02
CA ILE A 7 11.79 10.28 3.21
C ILE A 7 11.20 11.67 2.93
N LEU A 8 10.43 11.80 1.84
CA LEU A 8 9.67 13.00 1.52
C LEU A 8 8.31 12.95 2.20
N GLY A 9 7.84 14.07 2.73
CA GLY A 9 6.61 14.12 3.50
C GLY A 9 6.74 13.46 4.89
N ALA A 10 7.94 13.45 5.46
CA ALA A 10 8.30 12.74 6.69
C ALA A 10 7.41 13.05 7.90
N THR A 11 6.84 14.25 8.00
CA THR A 11 5.98 14.67 9.13
C THR A 11 4.54 14.15 9.05
N GLY A 12 4.11 13.66 7.87
CA GLY A 12 2.78 13.07 7.67
C GLY A 12 2.66 11.65 8.26
N VAL A 13 1.44 11.13 8.39
CA VAL A 13 1.19 9.79 8.97
C VAL A 13 1.94 8.69 8.23
N VAL A 14 1.94 8.71 6.91
CA VAL A 14 2.66 7.72 6.08
C VAL A 14 4.17 7.88 6.21
N GLY A 15 4.68 9.13 6.23
CA GLY A 15 6.10 9.41 6.49
C GLY A 15 6.55 8.88 7.86
N GLN A 16 5.73 9.03 8.89
CA GLN A 16 5.99 8.46 10.21
C GLN A 16 6.03 6.93 10.18
N ARG A 17 5.15 6.27 9.39
CA ARG A 17 5.19 4.82 9.19
C ARG A 17 6.46 4.38 8.46
N PHE A 18 6.91 5.09 7.42
CA PHE A 18 8.22 4.83 6.82
C PHE A 18 9.34 4.92 7.85
N ILE A 19 9.35 5.96 8.69
CA ILE A 19 10.35 6.09 9.75
C ILE A 19 10.30 4.88 10.69
N GLN A 20 9.11 4.49 11.16
CA GLN A 20 8.94 3.35 12.05
C GLN A 20 9.45 2.05 11.43
N LEU A 21 9.16 1.80 10.15
CA LEU A 21 9.53 0.56 9.47
C LEU A 21 11.00 0.52 9.03
N LEU A 22 11.57 1.68 8.72
CA LEU A 22 12.95 1.80 8.26
C LEU A 22 13.95 2.00 9.40
N TYR A 23 13.49 2.42 10.58
CA TYR A 23 14.37 2.52 11.75
C TYR A 23 14.89 1.14 12.16
N ASN A 24 16.22 1.00 12.21
CA ASN A 24 16.92 -0.27 12.41
C ASN A 24 16.64 -1.36 11.34
N HIS A 25 16.22 -0.97 10.14
CA HIS A 25 16.07 -1.92 9.04
C HIS A 25 17.43 -2.44 8.55
N PRO A 26 17.59 -3.74 8.26
CA PRO A 26 18.91 -4.32 7.95
C PRO A 26 19.50 -3.83 6.62
N TRP A 27 18.69 -3.29 5.71
CA TRP A 27 19.13 -2.84 4.39
C TRP A 27 19.08 -1.34 4.18
N PHE A 28 18.28 -0.61 4.98
CA PHE A 28 18.06 0.82 4.78
C PHE A 28 18.44 1.63 6.02
N LYS A 29 19.06 2.78 5.78
CA LYS A 29 19.37 3.79 6.79
C LYS A 29 18.66 5.09 6.41
N ILE A 30 17.89 5.64 7.31
CA ILE A 30 17.28 6.96 7.14
C ILE A 30 18.41 8.00 7.19
N GLU A 31 18.66 8.65 6.06
CA GLU A 31 19.72 9.66 5.95
C GLU A 31 19.13 11.07 5.92
N VAL A 32 18.01 11.28 5.22
CA VAL A 32 17.39 12.59 5.09
C VAL A 32 15.89 12.52 5.36
N LEU A 33 15.40 13.47 6.16
CA LEU A 33 13.99 13.72 6.36
C LEU A 33 13.60 15.04 5.69
N ALA A 34 12.66 14.99 4.74
CA ALA A 34 12.19 16.15 4.02
C ALA A 34 10.69 16.38 4.23
N ALA A 35 10.30 17.63 4.35
CA ALA A 35 8.93 18.07 4.51
C ALA A 35 8.69 19.46 3.89
N SER A 36 7.56 20.08 4.19
CA SER A 36 7.24 21.42 3.70
C SER A 36 8.18 22.50 4.25
N GLU A 37 8.26 23.63 3.58
CA GLU A 37 9.04 24.82 4.00
C GLU A 37 8.77 25.25 5.44
N LYS A 38 7.55 25.06 5.95
CA LYS A 38 7.18 25.38 7.35
C LYS A 38 7.98 24.55 8.38
N SER A 39 8.39 23.35 8.00
CA SER A 39 9.13 22.40 8.85
C SER A 39 10.64 22.47 8.62
N ALA A 40 11.09 22.89 7.45
CA ALA A 40 12.49 22.93 7.07
C ALA A 40 13.34 23.80 8.01
N GLY A 41 14.58 23.38 8.26
CA GLY A 41 15.52 24.05 9.16
C GLY A 41 15.31 23.79 10.65
N LYS A 42 14.34 22.95 11.02
CA LYS A 42 14.02 22.60 12.41
C LYS A 42 14.27 21.12 12.66
N SER A 43 14.51 20.72 13.92
CA SER A 43 14.58 19.30 14.26
C SER A 43 13.23 18.61 14.12
N PHE A 44 13.25 17.37 13.65
CA PHE A 44 12.04 16.58 13.36
C PHE A 44 11.09 16.50 14.57
N GLY A 45 11.64 16.24 15.76
CA GLY A 45 10.85 16.15 16.99
C GLY A 45 10.13 17.43 17.39
N LYS A 46 10.57 18.61 16.87
CA LYS A 46 9.89 19.90 17.14
C LYS A 46 8.75 20.19 16.15
N VAL A 47 8.76 19.58 14.96
CA VAL A 47 7.80 19.89 13.89
C VAL A 47 6.86 18.75 13.58
N CYS A 48 7.18 17.52 13.98
CA CYS A 48 6.34 16.35 13.78
C CYS A 48 5.38 16.17 14.96
N ASN A 49 4.10 16.13 14.66
CA ASN A 49 3.11 15.60 15.59
C ASN A 49 3.09 14.07 15.44
N TRP A 50 3.90 13.37 16.27
CA TRP A 50 4.00 11.91 16.21
C TRP A 50 2.71 11.26 16.67
N THR A 51 2.04 10.52 15.77
CA THR A 51 0.70 9.96 15.98
C THR A 51 0.69 8.44 16.14
N LEU A 52 1.85 7.80 16.00
CA LEU A 52 1.98 6.35 16.11
C LEU A 52 1.98 5.90 17.58
N GLU A 53 1.62 4.64 17.82
CA GLU A 53 1.59 4.05 19.18
C GLU A 53 2.99 3.79 19.74
N SER A 54 4.01 3.62 18.87
CA SER A 54 5.40 3.53 19.28
C SER A 54 5.98 4.89 19.63
N GLU A 55 6.99 4.92 20.49
CA GLU A 55 7.76 6.14 20.74
C GLU A 55 8.53 6.57 19.47
N MET A 56 8.69 7.89 19.30
CA MET A 56 9.56 8.44 18.27
C MET A 56 11.01 8.12 18.61
N PRO A 57 11.81 7.51 17.71
CA PRO A 57 13.21 7.25 17.99
C PRO A 57 13.96 8.56 18.23
N ARG A 58 14.78 8.59 19.30
CA ARG A 58 15.50 9.82 19.71
C ARG A 58 16.41 10.35 18.62
N GLU A 59 17.15 9.48 17.95
CA GLU A 59 18.05 9.84 16.86
C GLU A 59 17.30 10.52 15.71
N VAL A 60 16.11 10.01 15.37
CA VAL A 60 15.23 10.59 14.34
C VAL A 60 14.67 11.94 14.79
N ALA A 61 14.30 12.07 16.07
CA ALA A 61 13.80 13.33 16.64
C ALA A 61 14.81 14.47 16.53
N GLU A 62 16.13 14.16 16.61
CA GLU A 62 17.23 15.11 16.53
C GLU A 62 17.62 15.48 15.08
N MET A 63 17.18 14.70 14.07
CA MET A 63 17.47 14.98 12.66
C MET A 63 16.87 16.31 12.22
N GLN A 64 17.62 17.07 11.41
CA GLN A 64 17.12 18.30 10.79
C GLN A 64 16.23 17.96 9.58
N VAL A 65 15.07 18.60 9.51
CA VAL A 65 14.17 18.49 8.36
C VAL A 65 14.59 19.47 7.28
N VAL A 66 14.62 19.02 6.03
CA VAL A 66 14.91 19.86 4.86
C VAL A 66 13.70 20.03 3.96
N ASN A 67 13.76 20.89 2.96
CA ASN A 67 12.71 21.01 1.96
C ASN A 67 12.66 19.76 1.07
N SER A 68 11.47 19.44 0.59
CA SER A 68 11.22 18.28 -0.30
C SER A 68 11.61 18.60 -1.76
N ASP A 69 12.85 19.09 -1.99
CA ASP A 69 13.43 19.31 -3.30
C ASP A 69 14.81 18.65 -3.41
N VAL A 70 15.23 18.34 -4.64
CA VAL A 70 16.47 17.59 -4.91
C VAL A 70 17.69 18.29 -4.31
N LYS A 71 17.83 19.61 -4.49
CA LYS A 71 19.01 20.38 -4.03
C LYS A 71 19.13 20.36 -2.50
N SER A 72 18.02 20.53 -1.81
CA SER A 72 17.97 20.51 -0.34
C SER A 72 18.31 19.14 0.22
N VAL A 73 17.80 18.08 -0.40
CA VAL A 73 18.06 16.68 -0.01
C VAL A 73 19.54 16.32 -0.28
N GLU A 74 20.07 16.60 -1.47
CA GLU A 74 21.48 16.32 -1.82
C GLU A 74 22.48 17.08 -0.94
N LYS A 75 22.12 18.28 -0.52
CA LYS A 75 22.95 19.06 0.42
C LYS A 75 22.97 18.46 1.83
N ALA A 76 21.90 17.80 2.22
CA ALA A 76 21.75 17.22 3.56
C ALA A 76 22.44 15.85 3.71
N GLY A 77 22.54 15.06 2.64
CA GLY A 77 23.19 13.76 2.67
C GLY A 77 23.24 13.06 1.32
N ASN A 78 24.03 12.00 1.25
CA ASN A 78 24.08 11.12 0.09
C ASN A 78 22.95 10.09 0.21
N ILE A 79 22.10 9.98 -0.81
CA ILE A 79 20.98 9.07 -0.84
C ILE A 79 21.06 8.11 -2.03
N ASP A 80 20.53 6.93 -1.85
CA ASP A 80 20.41 5.90 -2.89
C ASP A 80 18.97 5.76 -3.38
N PHE A 81 17.98 5.97 -2.47
CA PHE A 81 16.55 5.81 -2.73
C PHE A 81 15.74 6.93 -2.10
N VAL A 82 14.55 7.16 -2.66
CA VAL A 82 13.56 8.11 -2.15
C VAL A 82 12.25 7.36 -1.83
N PHE A 83 11.78 7.45 -0.60
CA PHE A 83 10.44 7.06 -0.21
C PHE A 83 9.57 8.32 -0.12
N SER A 84 8.55 8.40 -0.98
CA SER A 84 7.68 9.57 -1.06
C SER A 84 6.33 9.32 -0.42
N ALA A 85 6.02 10.11 0.60
CA ALA A 85 4.72 10.20 1.28
C ALA A 85 4.12 11.62 1.11
N LEU A 86 4.38 12.24 -0.04
CA LEU A 86 3.84 13.55 -0.37
C LEU A 86 2.33 13.48 -0.65
N PRO A 87 1.57 14.55 -0.35
CA PRO A 87 0.20 14.69 -0.82
C PRO A 87 0.14 14.63 -2.35
N SER A 88 -0.88 13.96 -2.90
CA SER A 88 -1.00 13.71 -4.36
C SER A 88 -1.02 14.98 -5.19
N GLU A 89 -1.50 16.10 -4.63
CA GLU A 89 -1.60 17.39 -5.31
C GLU A 89 -0.22 17.98 -5.68
N ILE A 90 0.82 17.61 -4.93
CA ILE A 90 2.18 18.13 -5.14
C ILE A 90 3.19 17.05 -5.52
N ALA A 91 2.83 15.78 -5.34
CA ALA A 91 3.75 14.67 -5.50
C ALA A 91 4.30 14.55 -6.92
N GLY A 92 3.44 14.60 -7.94
CA GLY A 92 3.83 14.34 -9.33
C GLY A 92 5.07 15.10 -9.75
N PRO A 93 5.06 16.44 -9.83
CA PRO A 93 6.23 17.22 -10.28
C PRO A 93 7.46 17.04 -9.39
N VAL A 94 7.28 16.88 -8.07
CA VAL A 94 8.42 16.70 -7.15
C VAL A 94 9.06 15.34 -7.36
N GLU A 95 8.28 14.28 -7.44
CA GLU A 95 8.75 12.90 -7.65
C GLU A 95 9.47 12.74 -8.99
N GLU A 96 8.97 13.37 -10.06
CA GLU A 96 9.65 13.39 -11.37
C GLU A 96 11.02 14.03 -11.32
N GLU A 97 11.20 15.13 -10.57
CA GLU A 97 12.52 15.75 -10.42
C GLU A 97 13.52 14.83 -9.69
N PHE A 98 13.07 14.09 -8.67
CA PHE A 98 13.91 13.09 -8.02
C PHE A 98 14.20 11.90 -8.94
N ALA A 99 13.20 11.43 -9.70
CA ALA A 99 13.33 10.27 -10.57
C ALA A 99 14.30 10.46 -11.73
N LYS A 100 14.67 11.70 -12.07
CA LYS A 100 15.76 11.96 -13.01
C LYS A 100 17.09 11.35 -12.56
N LYS A 101 17.30 11.17 -11.24
CA LYS A 101 18.54 10.66 -10.67
C LYS A 101 18.35 9.42 -9.78
N TYR A 102 17.27 9.33 -9.04
CA TYR A 102 17.05 8.37 -7.96
C TYR A 102 15.85 7.50 -8.19
N PRO A 103 15.87 6.22 -7.78
CA PRO A 103 14.67 5.43 -7.61
C PRO A 103 13.73 6.08 -6.58
N VAL A 104 12.48 6.30 -6.97
CA VAL A 104 11.41 6.87 -6.13
C VAL A 104 10.33 5.83 -5.92
N PHE A 105 10.01 5.53 -4.67
CA PHE A 105 8.88 4.69 -4.26
C PHE A 105 7.77 5.60 -3.75
N SER A 106 6.72 5.76 -4.56
CA SER A 106 5.65 6.74 -4.34
C SER A 106 4.41 6.12 -3.72
N LYS A 107 3.86 6.79 -2.71
CA LYS A 107 2.54 6.46 -2.13
C LYS A 107 1.41 7.31 -2.72
N ALA A 108 1.75 8.36 -3.45
CA ALA A 108 0.78 9.23 -4.10
C ALA A 108 0.07 8.53 -5.26
N SER A 109 -1.14 9.01 -5.58
CA SER A 109 -1.90 8.46 -6.71
C SER A 109 -1.47 9.01 -8.07
N SER A 110 -0.58 10.00 -8.11
CA SER A 110 -0.23 10.78 -9.30
C SER A 110 0.22 9.93 -10.49
N HIS A 111 1.05 8.91 -10.25
CA HIS A 111 1.64 8.09 -11.32
C HIS A 111 1.05 6.68 -11.44
N ARG A 112 0.06 6.31 -10.61
CA ARG A 112 -0.43 4.92 -10.53
C ARG A 112 -0.98 4.36 -11.82
N LEU A 113 -1.65 5.17 -12.63
CA LEU A 113 -2.27 4.75 -13.88
C LEU A 113 -1.45 5.09 -15.13
N GLU A 114 -0.25 5.67 -14.98
CA GLU A 114 0.65 5.91 -16.11
C GLU A 114 1.13 4.59 -16.72
N GLU A 115 1.25 4.56 -18.05
CA GLU A 115 1.57 3.33 -18.81
C GLU A 115 2.96 2.75 -18.44
N ASP A 116 3.93 3.63 -18.17
CA ASP A 116 5.31 3.27 -17.92
C ASP A 116 5.68 3.23 -16.42
N ALA A 117 4.73 3.51 -15.52
CA ALA A 117 4.95 3.43 -14.08
C ALA A 117 4.41 2.10 -13.52
N PRO A 118 5.26 1.27 -12.89
CA PRO A 118 4.77 0.08 -12.21
C PRO A 118 3.90 0.46 -11.01
N LEU A 119 2.72 -0.15 -10.93
CA LEU A 119 1.83 -0.14 -9.77
C LEU A 119 2.00 -1.49 -9.09
N LEU A 120 2.79 -1.54 -8.01
CA LEU A 120 3.41 -2.78 -7.56
C LEU A 120 2.83 -3.30 -6.24
N VAL A 121 2.45 -4.56 -6.25
CA VAL A 121 2.29 -5.41 -5.07
C VAL A 121 3.22 -6.60 -5.24
N PRO A 122 4.37 -6.63 -4.59
CA PRO A 122 5.45 -7.58 -4.91
C PRO A 122 5.06 -9.06 -4.83
N GLU A 123 4.06 -9.42 -4.05
CA GLU A 123 3.52 -10.78 -4.00
C GLU A 123 2.61 -11.12 -5.19
N VAL A 124 2.15 -10.11 -5.94
CA VAL A 124 1.10 -10.28 -6.95
C VAL A 124 1.65 -10.13 -8.37
N ASN A 125 2.43 -9.08 -8.62
CA ASN A 125 2.87 -8.67 -9.95
C ASN A 125 4.33 -8.18 -10.00
N PRO A 126 5.30 -8.94 -9.46
CA PRO A 126 6.71 -8.52 -9.48
C PRO A 126 7.27 -8.30 -10.90
N GLU A 127 6.73 -8.99 -11.90
CA GLU A 127 7.07 -8.83 -13.32
C GLU A 127 6.81 -7.43 -13.87
N HIS A 128 5.90 -6.66 -13.25
CA HIS A 128 5.65 -5.27 -13.66
C HIS A 128 6.84 -4.34 -13.41
N LEU A 129 7.83 -4.76 -12.60
CA LEU A 129 9.09 -4.02 -12.45
C LEU A 129 9.89 -3.88 -13.76
N GLU A 130 9.63 -4.70 -14.76
CA GLU A 130 10.25 -4.53 -16.08
C GLU A 130 9.88 -3.21 -16.75
N LEU A 131 8.73 -2.60 -16.38
CA LEU A 131 8.36 -1.26 -16.83
C LEU A 131 9.40 -0.18 -16.46
N VAL A 132 10.18 -0.40 -15.39
CA VAL A 132 11.26 0.50 -14.97
C VAL A 132 12.25 0.77 -16.10
N LYS A 133 12.61 -0.27 -16.87
CA LYS A 133 13.53 -0.12 -18.02
C LYS A 133 12.93 0.81 -19.08
N ILE A 134 11.66 0.56 -19.41
CA ILE A 134 10.91 1.33 -20.41
C ILE A 134 10.73 2.78 -19.96
N GLN A 135 10.41 2.98 -18.69
CA GLN A 135 10.26 4.31 -18.11
C GLN A 135 11.56 5.11 -18.20
N LYS A 136 12.69 4.50 -17.82
CA LYS A 136 14.03 5.13 -17.89
C LYS A 136 14.37 5.54 -19.32
N GLU A 137 14.18 4.67 -20.28
CA GLU A 137 14.43 4.95 -21.70
C GLU A 137 13.52 6.04 -22.24
N ARG A 138 12.19 5.93 -21.99
CA ARG A 138 11.19 6.87 -22.50
C ARG A 138 11.35 8.27 -21.94
N ARG A 139 11.68 8.37 -20.63
CA ARG A 139 11.77 9.65 -19.93
C ARG A 139 13.19 10.19 -19.85
N ASN A 140 14.20 9.44 -20.31
CA ASN A 140 15.62 9.75 -20.21
C ASN A 140 16.04 10.04 -18.75
N TRP A 141 15.68 9.11 -17.84
CA TRP A 141 15.98 9.18 -16.41
C TRP A 141 17.00 8.12 -15.99
N ASP A 142 17.88 8.47 -15.03
CA ASP A 142 18.78 7.52 -14.37
C ASP A 142 18.06 6.73 -13.26
N GLY A 143 17.10 7.38 -12.57
CA GLY A 143 16.22 6.78 -11.60
C GLY A 143 14.91 6.28 -12.23
N PHE A 144 13.88 6.14 -11.42
CA PHE A 144 12.55 5.73 -11.83
C PHE A 144 11.51 6.04 -10.75
N ILE A 145 10.22 5.95 -11.10
CA ILE A 145 9.10 5.97 -10.14
C ILE A 145 8.42 4.60 -10.17
N SER A 146 8.33 3.96 -9.00
CA SER A 146 7.45 2.83 -8.74
C SER A 146 6.38 3.27 -7.76
N THR A 147 5.12 2.92 -8.04
CA THR A 147 3.99 3.35 -7.24
C THR A 147 3.42 2.22 -6.42
N ASP A 148 2.90 2.57 -5.25
CA ASP A 148 2.16 1.70 -4.36
C ASP A 148 0.65 1.92 -4.58
N PRO A 149 -0.17 0.87 -4.61
CA PRO A 149 -1.60 1.01 -4.82
C PRO A 149 -2.35 1.65 -3.64
N ASN A 150 -3.63 1.90 -3.86
CA ASN A 150 -4.57 2.23 -2.79
C ASN A 150 -4.56 1.16 -1.69
N CYS A 151 -4.71 1.59 -0.43
CA CYS A 151 -4.60 0.70 0.74
C CYS A 151 -5.63 -0.44 0.75
N SER A 152 -6.83 -0.21 0.23
CA SER A 152 -7.85 -1.26 0.06
C SER A 152 -7.49 -2.16 -1.12
N THR A 153 -7.03 -1.62 -2.23
CA THR A 153 -6.62 -2.40 -3.41
C THR A 153 -5.54 -3.42 -3.08
N ILE A 154 -4.55 -3.07 -2.22
CA ILE A 154 -3.45 -3.99 -1.89
C ILE A 154 -3.96 -5.29 -1.27
N GLN A 155 -4.78 -5.20 -0.23
CA GLN A 155 -5.30 -6.42 0.43
C GLN A 155 -6.24 -7.19 -0.49
N LEU A 156 -7.04 -6.50 -1.29
CA LEU A 156 -7.93 -7.11 -2.25
C LEU A 156 -7.15 -7.96 -3.27
N VAL A 157 -6.18 -7.38 -3.97
CA VAL A 157 -5.42 -8.11 -5.02
C VAL A 157 -4.58 -9.25 -4.47
N ILE A 158 -4.06 -9.15 -3.24
CA ILE A 158 -3.36 -10.25 -2.57
C ILE A 158 -4.30 -11.46 -2.41
N THR A 159 -5.58 -11.23 -2.06
CA THR A 159 -6.54 -12.31 -1.93
C THR A 159 -7.09 -12.79 -3.30
N LEU A 160 -7.15 -11.92 -4.30
CA LEU A 160 -7.61 -12.29 -5.63
C LEU A 160 -6.57 -13.09 -6.43
N LYS A 161 -5.27 -12.82 -6.24
CA LYS A 161 -4.20 -13.50 -7.00
C LYS A 161 -4.29 -15.02 -6.95
N PRO A 162 -4.38 -15.66 -5.77
CA PRO A 162 -4.53 -17.13 -5.71
C PRO A 162 -5.83 -17.65 -6.32
N LEU A 163 -6.86 -16.81 -6.46
CA LEU A 163 -8.14 -17.18 -7.07
C LEU A 163 -8.13 -17.11 -8.60
N MET A 164 -7.14 -16.43 -9.19
CA MET A 164 -6.99 -16.38 -10.67
C MET A 164 -6.88 -17.76 -11.29
N GLN A 165 -6.27 -18.75 -10.61
CA GLN A 165 -6.17 -20.13 -11.10
C GLN A 165 -7.53 -20.82 -11.32
N PHE A 166 -8.59 -20.31 -10.69
CA PHE A 166 -9.93 -20.83 -10.82
C PHE A 166 -10.79 -20.10 -11.88
N GLY A 167 -10.16 -19.18 -12.62
CA GLY A 167 -10.84 -18.38 -13.63
C GLY A 167 -11.71 -17.27 -13.01
N LEU A 168 -11.08 -16.32 -12.32
CA LEU A 168 -11.79 -15.17 -11.75
C LEU A 168 -12.44 -14.32 -12.85
N LYS A 169 -13.74 -14.03 -12.71
CA LYS A 169 -14.51 -13.26 -13.69
C LYS A 169 -15.09 -11.97 -13.15
N LYS A 170 -15.63 -12.01 -11.92
CA LYS A 170 -16.25 -10.83 -11.31
C LYS A 170 -15.83 -10.72 -9.85
N VAL A 171 -15.70 -9.50 -9.41
CA VAL A 171 -15.44 -9.13 -8.02
C VAL A 171 -16.43 -8.04 -7.62
N ILE A 172 -17.12 -8.25 -6.52
CA ILE A 172 -17.87 -7.20 -5.83
C ILE A 172 -17.23 -7.05 -4.47
N VAL A 173 -16.87 -5.83 -4.11
CA VAL A 173 -16.25 -5.52 -2.82
C VAL A 173 -16.96 -4.37 -2.13
N SER A 174 -17.26 -4.55 -0.86
CA SER A 174 -17.71 -3.47 0.01
C SER A 174 -16.70 -3.31 1.14
N THR A 175 -16.22 -2.07 1.35
CA THR A 175 -15.18 -1.79 2.33
C THR A 175 -15.73 -1.11 3.58
N MET A 176 -15.13 -1.42 4.73
CA MET A 176 -15.28 -0.72 6.00
C MET A 176 -13.90 -0.16 6.36
N GLN A 177 -13.62 1.06 5.89
CA GLN A 177 -12.30 1.66 5.99
C GLN A 177 -12.09 2.41 7.30
N ALA A 178 -10.93 2.22 7.90
CA ALA A 178 -10.49 2.83 9.14
C ALA A 178 -10.19 4.33 8.98
N LEU A 179 -10.30 5.08 10.09
CA LEU A 179 -10.13 6.53 10.15
C LEU A 179 -8.74 7.00 9.71
N SER A 180 -7.69 6.23 10.03
CA SER A 180 -6.31 6.57 9.65
C SER A 180 -6.08 6.65 8.13
N GLY A 181 -6.94 6.03 7.32
CA GLY A 181 -6.92 6.16 5.87
C GLY A 181 -7.23 7.57 5.36
N ALA A 182 -7.83 8.43 6.19
CA ALA A 182 -8.05 9.85 5.88
C ALA A 182 -6.84 10.74 6.22
N GLY A 183 -5.72 10.17 6.71
CA GLY A 183 -4.59 10.94 7.22
C GLY A 183 -4.90 11.59 8.57
N PHE A 184 -3.99 12.44 9.07
CA PHE A 184 -4.22 13.21 10.29
C PHE A 184 -4.66 14.65 9.93
N PRO A 185 -5.69 15.19 10.62
CA PRO A 185 -6.38 14.72 11.83
C PRO A 185 -7.50 13.69 11.59
N GLY A 186 -7.68 13.17 10.41
CA GLY A 186 -8.75 12.23 10.08
C GLY A 186 -10.05 12.94 9.74
N VAL A 187 -11.18 12.29 10.00
CA VAL A 187 -12.52 12.89 9.93
C VAL A 187 -12.91 13.48 11.29
N SER A 188 -13.75 14.52 11.30
CA SER A 188 -14.19 15.11 12.56
C SER A 188 -14.99 14.10 13.40
N SER A 189 -14.85 14.16 14.73
CA SER A 189 -15.48 13.19 15.63
C SER A 189 -16.99 13.11 15.46
N LEU A 190 -17.66 14.25 15.30
CA LEU A 190 -19.11 14.32 15.12
C LEU A 190 -19.58 13.80 13.75
N SER A 191 -18.68 13.66 12.78
CA SER A 191 -19.02 13.08 11.48
C SER A 191 -19.07 11.56 11.52
N ILE A 192 -18.36 10.91 12.46
CA ILE A 192 -18.17 9.46 12.46
C ILE A 192 -18.67 8.76 13.73
N ILE A 193 -18.80 9.46 14.87
CA ILE A 193 -19.40 8.88 16.08
C ILE A 193 -20.88 8.64 15.80
N ASP A 194 -21.37 7.45 16.13
CA ASP A 194 -22.76 7.02 15.86
C ASP A 194 -23.15 7.11 14.37
N ASN A 195 -22.18 6.94 13.46
CA ASN A 195 -22.38 7.12 12.02
C ASN A 195 -21.46 6.23 11.17
N VAL A 196 -21.87 5.98 9.93
CA VAL A 196 -21.07 5.42 8.84
C VAL A 196 -21.11 6.39 7.68
N LEU A 197 -19.94 6.76 7.14
CA LEU A 197 -19.88 7.60 5.94
C LEU A 197 -19.89 6.67 4.71
N PRO A 198 -20.95 6.67 3.88
CA PRO A 198 -21.10 5.75 2.75
C PRO A 198 -20.38 6.22 1.48
N TYR A 199 -19.40 7.10 1.61
CA TYR A 199 -18.67 7.68 0.50
C TYR A 199 -17.27 8.12 0.91
N ILE A 200 -16.28 7.74 0.11
CA ILE A 200 -14.90 8.22 0.18
C ILE A 200 -14.49 8.65 -1.22
N SER A 201 -14.18 9.94 -1.38
CA SER A 201 -13.95 10.56 -2.71
C SER A 201 -12.90 9.82 -3.54
N GLY A 202 -13.27 9.38 -4.74
CA GLY A 202 -12.42 8.72 -5.73
C GLY A 202 -11.88 7.35 -5.29
N GLU A 203 -12.42 6.76 -4.22
CA GLU A 203 -11.88 5.51 -3.66
C GLU A 203 -12.36 4.28 -4.45
N GLU A 204 -13.60 4.30 -4.88
CA GLU A 204 -14.22 3.21 -5.64
C GLU A 204 -13.54 3.05 -7.00
N GLU A 205 -13.36 4.14 -7.74
CA GLU A 205 -12.67 4.15 -9.03
C GLU A 205 -11.22 3.68 -8.93
N LYS A 206 -10.51 4.05 -7.83
CA LYS A 206 -9.15 3.56 -7.58
C LYS A 206 -9.13 2.05 -7.42
N ILE A 207 -9.99 1.50 -6.57
CA ILE A 207 -10.06 0.04 -6.34
C ILE A 207 -10.35 -0.69 -7.65
N GLU A 208 -11.32 -0.21 -8.43
CA GLU A 208 -11.71 -0.82 -9.68
C GLU A 208 -10.58 -0.80 -10.72
N LEU A 209 -10.00 0.37 -11.00
CA LEU A 209 -8.97 0.54 -12.04
C LEU A 209 -7.62 -0.05 -11.63
N GLU A 210 -7.18 0.18 -10.39
CA GLU A 210 -5.90 -0.33 -9.89
C GLU A 210 -5.90 -1.86 -9.85
N THR A 211 -7.01 -2.50 -9.43
CA THR A 211 -7.14 -3.95 -9.44
C THR A 211 -6.94 -4.53 -10.83
N LEU A 212 -7.52 -3.90 -11.88
CA LEU A 212 -7.36 -4.36 -13.26
C LEU A 212 -5.92 -4.22 -13.75
N LYS A 213 -5.25 -3.12 -13.40
CA LYS A 213 -3.84 -2.91 -13.77
C LYS A 213 -2.93 -3.92 -13.07
N ILE A 214 -3.08 -4.12 -11.75
CA ILE A 214 -2.20 -4.99 -10.95
C ILE A 214 -2.35 -6.47 -11.35
N LEU A 215 -3.58 -6.93 -11.59
CA LEU A 215 -3.85 -8.31 -12.02
C LEU A 215 -3.71 -8.50 -13.54
N GLY A 216 -3.35 -7.45 -14.27
CA GLY A 216 -3.09 -7.49 -15.69
C GLY A 216 -1.76 -8.17 -16.04
N ASN A 217 -1.56 -8.45 -17.31
CA ASN A 217 -0.33 -9.06 -17.81
C ASN A 217 0.55 -8.01 -18.48
N LEU A 218 1.85 -8.10 -18.26
CA LEU A 218 2.83 -7.32 -19.01
C LEU A 218 3.01 -7.96 -20.38
N ASP A 219 2.73 -7.22 -21.45
CA ASP A 219 2.85 -7.64 -22.84
C ASP A 219 3.42 -6.49 -23.67
N ASP A 220 4.48 -6.76 -24.42
CA ASP A 220 5.20 -5.78 -25.26
C ASP A 220 5.42 -4.41 -24.60
N GLY A 221 5.86 -4.47 -23.33
CA GLY A 221 6.20 -3.27 -22.55
C GLY A 221 5.01 -2.43 -22.07
N LYS A 222 3.82 -3.01 -22.07
CA LYS A 222 2.58 -2.38 -21.58
C LYS A 222 1.80 -3.38 -20.72
N ILE A 223 1.08 -2.84 -19.75
CA ILE A 223 0.15 -3.66 -18.98
C ILE A 223 -1.17 -3.77 -19.75
N GLN A 224 -1.53 -5.00 -20.12
CA GLN A 224 -2.87 -5.33 -20.57
C GLN A 224 -3.73 -5.56 -19.34
N PRO A 225 -4.74 -4.73 -19.08
CA PRO A 225 -5.57 -4.87 -17.89
C PRO A 225 -6.24 -6.25 -17.81
N ALA A 226 -6.43 -6.76 -16.61
CA ALA A 226 -7.10 -8.03 -16.38
C ALA A 226 -8.52 -8.01 -16.94
N SER A 227 -8.92 -9.08 -17.63
CA SER A 227 -10.27 -9.23 -18.22
C SER A 227 -11.29 -9.71 -17.18
N ILE A 228 -11.41 -8.96 -16.08
CA ILE A 228 -12.38 -9.20 -15.01
C ILE A 228 -13.26 -7.96 -14.82
N LYS A 229 -14.41 -8.12 -14.17
CA LYS A 229 -15.27 -7.00 -13.78
C LYS A 229 -15.14 -6.77 -12.29
N VAL A 230 -14.86 -5.54 -11.89
CA VAL A 230 -14.75 -5.14 -10.48
C VAL A 230 -15.79 -4.07 -10.19
N SER A 231 -16.47 -4.19 -9.08
CA SER A 231 -17.38 -3.16 -8.56
C SER A 231 -17.11 -2.96 -7.08
N ALA A 232 -16.88 -1.72 -6.67
CA ALA A 232 -16.54 -1.34 -5.32
C ALA A 232 -17.61 -0.44 -4.68
N SER A 233 -17.81 -0.56 -3.36
CA SER A 233 -18.58 0.36 -2.53
C SER A 233 -17.78 0.67 -1.27
N CYS A 234 -17.42 1.95 -1.06
CA CYS A 234 -16.48 2.35 -0.02
C CYS A 234 -17.14 3.10 1.11
N ASN A 235 -17.00 2.56 2.32
CA ASN A 235 -17.55 3.15 3.54
C ASN A 235 -16.43 3.49 4.54
N ARG A 236 -16.55 4.63 5.26
CA ARG A 236 -15.71 4.95 6.40
C ARG A 236 -16.42 4.59 7.69
N VAL A 237 -15.73 3.87 8.56
CA VAL A 237 -16.25 3.41 9.86
C VAL A 237 -15.41 3.91 11.02
N ASN A 238 -15.97 3.89 12.23
CA ASN A 238 -15.29 4.31 13.46
C ASN A 238 -14.33 3.24 13.97
N VAL A 239 -13.30 2.95 13.16
CA VAL A 239 -12.18 2.07 13.48
C VAL A 239 -10.90 2.84 13.28
N LYS A 240 -9.94 2.78 14.21
CA LYS A 240 -8.69 3.54 14.12
C LYS A 240 -7.85 3.10 12.93
N ASP A 241 -7.45 1.81 12.91
CA ASP A 241 -6.62 1.17 11.89
C ASP A 241 -7.18 -0.19 11.51
N GLY A 242 -6.94 -0.61 10.27
CA GLY A 242 -7.36 -1.88 9.70
C GLY A 242 -8.60 -1.73 8.80
N HIS A 243 -8.40 -1.85 7.47
CA HIS A 243 -9.52 -1.89 6.52
C HIS A 243 -10.07 -3.30 6.45
N LEU A 244 -11.38 -3.44 6.65
CA LEU A 244 -12.11 -4.69 6.49
C LEU A 244 -12.92 -4.63 5.20
N GLU A 245 -12.90 -5.72 4.41
CA GLU A 245 -13.62 -5.81 3.14
C GLU A 245 -14.49 -7.06 3.10
N CYS A 246 -15.70 -6.89 2.60
CA CYS A 246 -16.58 -7.99 2.19
C CYS A 246 -16.38 -8.23 0.69
N VAL A 247 -15.86 -9.38 0.32
CA VAL A 247 -15.51 -9.72 -1.07
C VAL A 247 -16.39 -10.88 -1.55
N PHE A 248 -16.96 -10.69 -2.75
CA PHE A 248 -17.76 -11.70 -3.45
C PHE A 248 -17.12 -11.91 -4.83
N VAL A 249 -16.89 -13.16 -5.20
CA VAL A 249 -16.22 -13.48 -6.46
C VAL A 249 -17.00 -14.49 -7.29
N GLU A 250 -17.03 -14.26 -8.60
CA GLU A 250 -17.47 -15.23 -9.59
C GLU A 250 -16.25 -15.94 -10.16
N LEU A 251 -16.20 -17.24 -10.05
CA LEU A 251 -15.16 -18.11 -10.57
C LEU A 251 -15.75 -18.98 -11.70
N GLU A 252 -14.94 -19.22 -12.75
CA GLU A 252 -15.37 -20.06 -13.88
C GLU A 252 -15.47 -21.53 -13.50
N ARG A 253 -14.49 -21.99 -12.72
CA ARG A 253 -14.43 -23.39 -12.27
C ARG A 253 -15.29 -23.59 -11.04
N SER A 254 -15.93 -24.76 -10.96
CA SER A 254 -16.56 -25.18 -9.72
C SER A 254 -15.47 -25.53 -8.72
N VAL A 255 -15.48 -24.85 -7.58
CA VAL A 255 -14.50 -25.04 -6.49
C VAL A 255 -15.22 -25.30 -5.17
N SER A 256 -14.62 -26.07 -4.29
CA SER A 256 -15.10 -26.19 -2.91
C SER A 256 -14.60 -25.01 -2.07
N VAL A 257 -15.19 -24.82 -0.90
CA VAL A 257 -14.69 -23.83 0.08
C VAL A 257 -13.27 -24.18 0.53
N GLU A 258 -12.97 -25.48 0.65
CA GLU A 258 -11.64 -25.94 1.07
C GLU A 258 -10.58 -25.70 0.00
N ASP A 259 -10.88 -25.88 -1.29
CA ASP A 259 -9.96 -25.53 -2.39
C ASP A 259 -9.54 -24.04 -2.30
N VAL A 260 -10.48 -23.16 -1.98
CA VAL A 260 -10.21 -21.73 -1.80
C VAL A 260 -9.36 -21.45 -0.56
N LYS A 261 -9.65 -22.12 0.55
CA LYS A 261 -8.84 -22.01 1.78
C LYS A 261 -7.41 -22.50 1.55
N GLU A 262 -7.24 -23.62 0.86
CA GLU A 262 -5.92 -24.15 0.49
C GLU A 262 -5.17 -23.18 -0.43
N ALA A 263 -5.83 -22.60 -1.42
CA ALA A 263 -5.24 -21.59 -2.29
C ALA A 263 -4.72 -20.39 -1.49
N PHE A 264 -5.48 -19.92 -0.49
CA PHE A 264 -5.04 -18.85 0.41
C PHE A 264 -3.89 -19.25 1.32
N ARG A 265 -3.95 -20.43 1.98
CA ARG A 265 -2.90 -20.90 2.88
C ARG A 265 -1.57 -21.14 2.18
N ASN A 266 -1.63 -21.62 0.95
CA ASN A 266 -0.44 -21.97 0.16
C ASN A 266 0.11 -20.79 -0.65
N PHE A 267 -0.58 -19.65 -0.68
CA PHE A 267 -0.13 -18.50 -1.44
C PHE A 267 1.19 -17.95 -0.89
N LYS A 268 2.17 -17.84 -1.77
CA LYS A 268 3.47 -17.21 -1.54
C LYS A 268 3.82 -16.38 -2.77
N GLY A 269 4.38 -15.22 -2.54
CA GLY A 269 4.92 -14.38 -3.61
C GLY A 269 6.45 -14.40 -3.65
N GLU A 270 7.00 -13.59 -4.52
CA GLU A 270 8.45 -13.44 -4.64
C GLU A 270 9.11 -12.93 -3.34
N PRO A 271 8.53 -11.98 -2.57
CA PRO A 271 9.10 -11.55 -1.30
C PRO A 271 9.33 -12.69 -0.29
N GLN A 272 8.42 -13.68 -0.23
CA GLN A 272 8.56 -14.85 0.64
C GLN A 272 9.63 -15.80 0.12
N THR A 273 9.70 -16.01 -1.20
CA THR A 273 10.72 -16.84 -1.85
C THR A 273 12.12 -16.27 -1.63
N LEU A 274 12.27 -14.95 -1.76
CA LEU A 274 13.52 -14.23 -1.53
C LEU A 274 13.82 -13.98 -0.04
N LYS A 275 12.89 -14.30 0.86
CA LYS A 275 13.00 -14.07 2.31
C LYS A 275 13.36 -12.61 2.64
N LEU A 276 12.65 -11.67 2.01
CA LEU A 276 12.90 -10.24 2.25
C LEU A 276 12.63 -9.88 3.71
N PRO A 277 13.42 -8.97 4.33
CA PRO A 277 13.36 -8.69 5.76
C PRO A 277 12.00 -8.26 6.30
N SER A 278 11.22 -7.52 5.51
CA SER A 278 9.90 -7.03 5.88
C SER A 278 8.76 -7.92 5.38
N ALA A 279 9.06 -8.98 4.60
CA ALA A 279 8.03 -9.88 4.10
C ALA A 279 7.48 -10.76 5.23
N PRO A 280 6.15 -10.87 5.38
CA PRO A 280 5.57 -11.81 6.33
C PRO A 280 5.80 -13.25 5.84
N GLU A 281 5.94 -14.20 6.74
CA GLU A 281 6.07 -15.62 6.39
C GLU A 281 4.83 -16.12 5.61
N ASN A 282 3.65 -15.65 6.05
CA ASN A 282 2.38 -15.96 5.41
C ASN A 282 1.73 -14.65 4.95
N PRO A 283 1.73 -14.34 3.64
CA PRO A 283 1.08 -13.12 3.14
C PRO A 283 -0.44 -13.15 3.34
N ILE A 284 -1.04 -14.35 3.38
CA ILE A 284 -2.45 -14.56 3.71
C ILE A 284 -2.55 -15.50 4.92
N ILE A 285 -3.33 -15.09 5.92
CA ILE A 285 -3.65 -15.89 7.12
C ILE A 285 -5.15 -16.21 7.08
N VAL A 286 -5.51 -17.49 7.11
CA VAL A 286 -6.91 -17.93 7.13
C VAL A 286 -7.37 -18.14 8.56
N ARG A 287 -8.47 -17.48 8.94
CA ARG A 287 -9.18 -17.66 10.21
C ARG A 287 -10.38 -18.57 10.02
N GLU A 288 -10.58 -19.48 10.94
CA GLU A 288 -11.72 -20.43 10.94
C GLU A 288 -12.86 -19.96 11.84
N GLU A 289 -12.60 -19.08 12.78
CA GLU A 289 -13.58 -18.55 13.72
C GLU A 289 -14.67 -17.76 12.97
N GLU A 290 -15.92 -17.93 13.36
CA GLU A 290 -17.09 -17.38 12.68
C GLU A 290 -17.17 -15.84 12.72
N ASP A 291 -16.53 -15.20 13.71
CA ASP A 291 -16.53 -13.77 13.93
C ASP A 291 -15.20 -13.07 13.53
N ARG A 292 -14.31 -13.77 12.81
CA ARG A 292 -13.01 -13.25 12.35
C ARG A 292 -12.95 -13.15 10.83
N PRO A 293 -12.16 -12.17 10.27
CA PRO A 293 -11.25 -11.24 10.95
C PRO A 293 -11.95 -10.02 11.55
N GLN A 294 -11.34 -9.46 12.60
CA GLN A 294 -11.78 -8.21 13.23
C GLN A 294 -10.60 -7.21 13.29
N PRO A 295 -10.77 -5.92 12.91
CA PRO A 295 -9.68 -4.94 12.87
C PRO A 295 -8.89 -4.84 14.19
N ARG A 296 -9.58 -4.88 15.33
CA ARG A 296 -8.93 -4.76 16.65
C ARG A 296 -7.97 -5.90 16.95
N PHE A 297 -8.28 -7.11 16.50
CA PHE A 297 -7.54 -8.31 16.89
C PHE A 297 -6.56 -8.79 15.82
N ASP A 298 -6.87 -8.53 14.53
CA ASP A 298 -6.16 -9.16 13.42
C ASP A 298 -5.28 -8.22 12.62
N ARG A 299 -5.45 -6.90 12.72
CA ARG A 299 -4.71 -5.94 11.89
C ARG A 299 -3.19 -5.99 12.02
N ASN A 300 -2.69 -6.52 13.14
CA ASN A 300 -1.26 -6.59 13.42
C ASN A 300 -0.62 -7.96 13.07
N GLU A 301 -1.37 -8.87 12.48
CA GLU A 301 -0.85 -10.16 12.03
C GLU A 301 0.32 -9.98 11.04
N GLY A 302 1.35 -10.83 11.17
CA GLY A 302 2.58 -10.67 10.39
C GLY A 302 3.25 -9.31 10.58
N LYS A 303 3.18 -8.72 11.79
CA LYS A 303 3.63 -7.35 12.10
C LYS A 303 2.88 -6.27 11.28
N GLY A 304 1.61 -6.53 10.93
CA GLY A 304 0.78 -5.66 10.10
C GLY A 304 0.98 -5.85 8.59
N MET A 305 1.80 -6.81 8.17
CA MET A 305 2.11 -7.08 6.76
C MET A 305 1.29 -8.22 6.16
N SER A 306 0.62 -9.06 6.96
CA SER A 306 -0.26 -10.11 6.45
C SER A 306 -1.67 -9.60 6.20
N VAL A 307 -2.33 -10.18 5.19
CA VAL A 307 -3.77 -10.05 4.98
C VAL A 307 -4.46 -11.21 5.69
N VAL A 308 -5.42 -10.92 6.56
CA VAL A 308 -6.19 -11.93 7.28
C VAL A 308 -7.50 -12.16 6.56
N VAL A 309 -7.80 -13.41 6.23
CA VAL A 309 -9.03 -13.83 5.54
C VAL A 309 -9.84 -14.74 6.45
N GLY A 310 -11.14 -14.56 6.46
CA GLY A 310 -12.05 -15.43 7.21
C GLY A 310 -13.45 -15.46 6.61
N ARG A 311 -14.34 -16.22 7.24
CA ARG A 311 -15.73 -16.38 6.77
C ARG A 311 -15.84 -16.79 5.30
N ILE A 312 -14.91 -17.64 4.84
CA ILE A 312 -14.89 -18.16 3.47
C ILE A 312 -16.06 -19.15 3.33
N ARG A 313 -16.97 -18.89 2.40
CA ARG A 313 -18.17 -19.69 2.22
C ARG A 313 -18.74 -19.56 0.81
N ARG A 314 -19.58 -20.51 0.43
CA ARG A 314 -20.37 -20.41 -0.80
C ARG A 314 -21.22 -19.14 -0.77
N ASP A 315 -21.36 -18.52 -1.92
CA ASP A 315 -22.31 -17.44 -2.14
C ASP A 315 -23.51 -17.93 -2.95
N ASN A 316 -24.69 -17.37 -2.67
CA ASN A 316 -25.92 -17.76 -3.36
C ASN A 316 -26.12 -17.06 -4.71
N VAL A 317 -25.36 -16.00 -4.97
CA VAL A 317 -25.45 -15.17 -6.19
C VAL A 317 -24.23 -15.37 -7.08
N LEU A 318 -23.03 -15.30 -6.48
CA LEU A 318 -21.75 -15.57 -7.14
C LEU A 318 -21.22 -16.96 -6.72
N THR A 319 -19.92 -17.17 -6.77
CA THR A 319 -19.34 -18.49 -6.43
C THR A 319 -18.94 -18.57 -4.96
N ILE A 320 -18.14 -17.62 -4.50
CA ILE A 320 -17.55 -17.58 -3.14
C ILE A 320 -17.64 -16.17 -2.59
N LYS A 321 -17.80 -16.08 -1.27
CA LYS A 321 -17.64 -14.83 -0.51
C LYS A 321 -16.76 -15.04 0.71
N TYR A 322 -16.05 -13.99 1.08
CA TYR A 322 -15.16 -13.98 2.24
C TYR A 322 -14.96 -12.56 2.78
N LEU A 323 -14.35 -12.46 3.94
CA LEU A 323 -13.85 -11.19 4.48
C LEU A 323 -12.34 -11.18 4.39
N CYS A 324 -11.77 -10.03 4.07
CA CYS A 324 -10.33 -9.81 4.22
C CYS A 324 -10.05 -8.51 4.99
N LEU A 325 -8.90 -8.48 5.64
CA LEU A 325 -8.47 -7.40 6.52
C LEU A 325 -6.96 -7.24 6.44
N SER A 326 -6.49 -6.00 6.35
CA SER A 326 -5.07 -5.70 6.58
C SER A 326 -4.88 -4.38 7.33
N HIS A 327 -3.66 -4.14 7.81
CA HIS A 327 -3.28 -2.87 8.41
C HIS A 327 -3.06 -1.82 7.32
N ASN A 328 -4.01 -0.91 7.15
CA ASN A 328 -4.04 0.06 6.06
C ASN A 328 -2.88 1.06 6.02
N THR A 329 -2.21 1.34 7.14
CA THR A 329 -1.06 2.27 7.19
C THR A 329 0.29 1.56 7.24
N ILE A 330 0.33 0.24 7.45
CA ILE A 330 1.54 -0.58 7.35
C ILE A 330 1.54 -1.30 6.01
N ARG A 331 0.71 -2.33 5.83
CA ARG A 331 0.62 -3.04 4.55
C ARG A 331 0.11 -2.15 3.41
N GLY A 332 -0.81 -1.26 3.73
CA GLY A 332 -1.55 -0.47 2.74
C GLY A 332 -0.91 0.88 2.37
N ALA A 333 0.17 1.32 3.02
CA ALA A 333 0.70 2.65 2.76
C ALA A 333 2.20 2.85 3.02
N ALA A 334 2.93 1.92 3.64
CA ALA A 334 4.35 2.12 3.92
C ALA A 334 5.17 0.85 3.73
#